data_66d5340ab666796f093f78244789852f
#
_entry.id   66d5340ab666796f093f78244789852f
#
_cell.length_a   1.000
_cell.length_b   1.000
_cell.length_c   1.000
_cell.angle_alpha   90.00
_cell.angle_beta   90.00
_cell.angle_gamma   90.00
#
_symmetry.space_group_name_H-M   'P 1'
#
loop_
_entity.id
_entity.type
_entity.pdbx_description
1 polymer ?
#
loop_
_entity_poly.entity_id
_entity_poly.type
_entity_poly.pdbx_seq_one_letter_code
_entity_poly.pdbx_strand_id
1 'polypeptide(L)'
;MTATSRPSNRPAGAIRHGSSIGQPLTRRDGPLKVTGQARFSADNLPPGTLHAALCVARIAKGRVTGLDVAAARAHPGVVAVMTPENAPKLAKDPDAKDGPFTFRLDLLQNDQVRYANQPIAVVIAETLEAATEGARLLAPTYAAETPRIGLDAGAVFTPPSVGVGAPPSEGDGDVEAGLASASKSIAATYETPAQYHNAMEPHAAVARWDGNRLTLLMPTQALAMSQTRLAGLFGVSPDDIHIESPYLGGGFGSKGVPAGPQVLACMAAKLVGRPVKLVPTRTQMYGPMGHRGPTRQTLRLGTDAAGKLTALDHHILTASSSFDDFFEPAGRATSTLYASQAIATVSYTHLTLPTTPYV
;
A
#
# COMPACT_ATOMS: atom_id res chain seq x y z
N MET A 1 -2.24 -5.47 45.56
CA MET A 1 -2.93 -4.31 45.03
C MET A 1 -4.15 -4.80 44.28
N THR A 2 -5.32 -4.48 44.76
CA THR A 2 -6.61 -5.05 44.34
C THR A 2 -7.00 -4.58 42.96
N ALA A 3 -7.25 -5.54 42.05
CA ALA A 3 -7.83 -5.29 40.75
C ALA A 3 -9.26 -4.72 40.90
N THR A 4 -9.46 -3.48 40.53
CA THR A 4 -10.78 -2.88 40.43
C THR A 4 -11.48 -3.35 39.19
N SER A 5 -12.40 -4.31 39.33
CA SER A 5 -13.39 -4.65 38.32
C SER A 5 -14.21 -3.42 37.97
N ARG A 6 -14.16 -2.96 36.73
CA ARG A 6 -15.10 -1.95 36.21
C ARG A 6 -16.49 -2.58 36.13
N PRO A 7 -17.52 -2.00 36.80
CA PRO A 7 -18.88 -2.47 36.65
C PRO A 7 -19.37 -2.16 35.23
N SER A 8 -19.73 -3.16 34.47
CA SER A 8 -20.47 -3.05 33.22
C SER A 8 -21.94 -2.78 33.54
N ASN A 9 -22.24 -1.60 34.09
CA ASN A 9 -23.61 -1.15 34.26
C ASN A 9 -23.97 -0.15 33.16
N ARG A 10 -24.02 -0.64 31.91
CA ARG A 10 -24.89 -0.03 30.91
C ARG A 10 -26.28 -0.63 31.13
N PRO A 11 -27.29 0.19 31.46
CA PRO A 11 -28.67 -0.30 31.41
C PRO A 11 -28.87 -0.83 29.98
N ALA A 12 -29.44 -2.01 29.84
CA ALA A 12 -29.95 -2.51 28.58
C ALA A 12 -31.12 -1.60 28.17
N GLY A 13 -30.79 -0.36 27.81
CA GLY A 13 -31.70 0.50 27.08
C GLY A 13 -31.92 -0.21 25.75
N ALA A 14 -33.14 -0.59 25.49
CA ALA A 14 -33.57 -1.18 24.22
C ALA A 14 -32.94 -0.34 23.12
N ILE A 15 -31.98 -0.94 22.38
CA ILE A 15 -31.51 -0.37 21.14
C ILE A 15 -32.78 -0.13 20.33
N ARG A 16 -33.21 1.12 20.22
CA ARG A 16 -34.28 1.45 19.27
C ARG A 16 -33.71 1.10 17.93
N HIS A 17 -34.05 -0.11 17.45
CA HIS A 17 -33.75 -0.49 16.07
C HIS A 17 -34.40 0.57 15.20
N GLY A 18 -33.59 1.45 14.60
CA GLY A 18 -34.09 2.33 13.55
C GLY A 18 -34.77 1.46 12.49
N SER A 19 -35.71 2.00 11.76
CA SER A 19 -36.50 1.28 10.75
C SER A 19 -35.65 0.59 9.66
N SER A 20 -34.33 0.81 9.65
CA SER A 20 -33.38 0.24 8.69
C SER A 20 -32.55 -0.93 9.24
N ILE A 21 -32.43 -1.11 10.54
CA ILE A 21 -31.63 -2.20 11.12
C ILE A 21 -32.35 -3.54 10.90
N GLY A 22 -31.65 -4.52 10.30
CA GLY A 22 -32.21 -5.83 10.00
C GLY A 22 -33.18 -5.88 8.82
N GLN A 23 -33.37 -4.77 8.10
CA GLN A 23 -34.19 -4.74 6.89
C GLN A 23 -33.33 -4.98 5.64
N PRO A 24 -33.82 -5.71 4.63
CA PRO A 24 -33.15 -5.97 3.37
C PRO A 24 -33.22 -4.73 2.46
N LEU A 25 -32.58 -3.64 2.86
CA LEU A 25 -32.61 -2.39 2.10
C LEU A 25 -31.79 -2.49 0.82
N THR A 26 -32.35 -2.03 -0.28
CA THR A 26 -31.63 -1.92 -1.54
C THR A 26 -30.53 -0.87 -1.43
N ARG A 27 -29.31 -1.22 -1.80
CA ARG A 27 -28.19 -0.32 -1.84
C ARG A 27 -28.41 0.82 -2.86
N ARG A 28 -28.28 2.07 -2.44
CA ARG A 28 -28.59 3.25 -3.30
C ARG A 28 -27.74 3.34 -4.57
N ASP A 29 -26.46 2.97 -4.46
CA ASP A 29 -25.49 3.00 -5.57
C ASP A 29 -25.44 1.67 -6.36
N GLY A 30 -26.18 0.66 -5.93
CA GLY A 30 -26.21 -0.65 -6.55
C GLY A 30 -26.66 -0.62 -8.03
N PRO A 31 -27.81 0.01 -8.37
CA PRO A 31 -28.27 0.08 -9.75
C PRO A 31 -27.25 0.73 -10.69
N LEU A 32 -26.61 1.83 -10.30
CA LEU A 32 -25.59 2.50 -11.10
C LEU A 32 -24.38 1.59 -11.37
N LYS A 33 -23.97 0.79 -10.37
CA LYS A 33 -22.83 -0.13 -10.51
C LYS A 33 -23.11 -1.30 -11.45
N VAL A 34 -24.28 -1.93 -11.31
CA VAL A 34 -24.63 -3.12 -12.12
C VAL A 34 -25.04 -2.78 -13.56
N THR A 35 -25.39 -1.53 -13.82
CA THR A 35 -25.74 -1.04 -15.18
C THR A 35 -24.59 -0.33 -15.88
N GLY A 36 -23.40 -0.22 -15.25
CA GLY A 36 -22.24 0.47 -15.79
C GLY A 36 -22.35 2.01 -15.80
N GLN A 37 -23.34 2.57 -15.09
CA GLN A 37 -23.55 4.02 -15.01
C GLN A 37 -22.76 4.69 -13.89
N ALA A 38 -22.15 3.91 -12.98
CA ALA A 38 -21.30 4.43 -11.94
C ALA A 38 -20.01 5.01 -12.54
N ARG A 39 -19.80 6.31 -12.38
CA ARG A 39 -18.61 7.02 -12.87
C ARG A 39 -17.52 6.94 -11.81
N PHE A 40 -16.57 6.04 -12.00
CA PHE A 40 -15.38 5.92 -11.16
C PHE A 40 -14.41 7.09 -11.37
N SER A 41 -13.37 7.19 -10.54
CA SER A 41 -12.47 8.34 -10.56
C SER A 41 -11.86 8.60 -11.94
N ALA A 42 -11.45 7.55 -12.67
CA ALA A 42 -10.86 7.66 -14.00
C ALA A 42 -11.86 7.96 -15.13
N ASP A 43 -13.17 7.92 -14.85
CA ASP A 43 -14.23 8.19 -15.85
C ASP A 43 -14.61 9.67 -15.93
N ASN A 44 -14.14 10.46 -14.96
CA ASN A 44 -14.45 11.89 -14.87
C ASN A 44 -13.27 12.71 -15.40
N LEU A 45 -13.44 13.29 -16.57
CA LEU A 45 -12.38 14.03 -17.27
C LEU A 45 -12.72 15.51 -17.36
N PRO A 46 -12.00 16.41 -16.66
CA PRO A 46 -12.08 17.84 -16.91
C PRO A 46 -11.71 18.18 -18.36
N PRO A 47 -12.26 19.25 -18.95
CA PRO A 47 -11.87 19.69 -20.29
C PRO A 47 -10.36 19.90 -20.41
N GLY A 48 -9.78 19.50 -21.54
CA GLY A 48 -8.35 19.64 -21.81
C GLY A 48 -7.45 18.66 -21.04
N THR A 49 -8.02 17.59 -20.49
CA THR A 49 -7.25 16.55 -19.80
C THR A 49 -6.30 15.85 -20.76
N LEU A 50 -5.01 15.82 -20.37
CA LEU A 50 -3.97 15.01 -21.00
C LEU A 50 -3.95 13.60 -20.44
N HIS A 51 -3.38 12.67 -21.19
CA HIS A 51 -3.16 11.29 -20.78
C HIS A 51 -1.69 11.04 -20.44
N ALA A 52 -1.45 10.26 -19.40
CA ALA A 52 -0.09 9.90 -19.01
C ALA A 52 0.11 8.38 -19.02
N ALA A 53 1.26 7.95 -19.51
CA ALA A 53 1.71 6.55 -19.51
C ALA A 53 3.05 6.41 -18.79
N LEU A 54 3.18 5.33 -18.01
CA LEU A 54 4.40 5.05 -17.25
C LEU A 54 5.42 4.31 -18.12
N CYS A 55 6.69 4.76 -18.09
CA CYS A 55 7.83 3.92 -18.37
C CYS A 55 8.32 3.32 -17.04
N VAL A 56 8.41 2.00 -16.97
CA VAL A 56 8.77 1.28 -15.75
C VAL A 56 10.09 0.53 -15.91
N ALA A 57 10.81 0.36 -14.81
CA ALA A 57 12.07 -0.35 -14.77
C ALA A 57 11.91 -1.82 -15.13
N ARG A 58 12.85 -2.34 -15.93
CA ARG A 58 12.94 -3.75 -16.34
C ARG A 58 13.90 -4.58 -15.48
N ILE A 59 14.51 -3.96 -14.47
CA ILE A 59 15.36 -4.59 -13.47
C ILE A 59 14.71 -4.46 -12.10
N ALA A 60 15.06 -5.35 -11.17
CA ALA A 60 14.53 -5.33 -9.82
C ALA A 60 15.36 -4.46 -8.87
N LYS A 61 16.66 -4.28 -9.18
CA LYS A 61 17.58 -3.46 -8.37
C LYS A 61 18.70 -2.89 -9.23
N GLY A 62 19.13 -1.67 -8.91
CA GLY A 62 20.25 -1.02 -9.59
C GLY A 62 20.00 0.47 -9.83
N ARG A 63 20.48 0.98 -10.95
CA ARG A 63 20.33 2.38 -11.37
C ARG A 63 19.99 2.48 -12.84
N VAL A 64 19.24 3.52 -13.19
CA VAL A 64 19.12 3.98 -14.59
C VAL A 64 20.40 4.76 -14.91
N THR A 65 21.17 4.28 -15.88
CA THR A 65 22.43 4.92 -16.32
C THR A 65 22.24 5.83 -17.53
N GLY A 66 21.12 5.70 -18.22
CA GLY A 66 20.73 6.57 -19.32
C GLY A 66 19.27 6.35 -19.68
N LEU A 67 18.66 7.40 -20.23
CA LEU A 67 17.28 7.36 -20.71
C LEU A 67 17.19 8.22 -21.98
N ASP A 68 17.18 7.60 -23.15
CA ASP A 68 16.93 8.33 -24.38
C ASP A 68 15.45 8.71 -24.48
N VAL A 69 15.19 10.00 -24.52
CA VAL A 69 13.86 10.60 -24.58
C VAL A 69 13.56 11.25 -25.94
N ALA A 70 14.52 11.29 -26.86
CA ALA A 70 14.41 12.08 -28.08
C ALA A 70 13.27 11.60 -28.98
N ALA A 71 13.19 10.29 -29.22
CA ALA A 71 12.14 9.70 -30.04
C ALA A 71 10.75 9.89 -29.40
N ALA A 72 10.64 9.74 -28.07
CA ALA A 72 9.39 9.95 -27.36
C ALA A 72 8.92 11.42 -27.44
N ARG A 73 9.84 12.39 -27.27
CA ARG A 73 9.52 13.83 -27.39
C ARG A 73 9.12 14.23 -28.79
N ALA A 74 9.67 13.59 -29.81
CA ALA A 74 9.35 13.86 -31.21
C ALA A 74 8.03 13.19 -31.69
N HIS A 75 7.46 12.28 -30.90
CA HIS A 75 6.24 11.56 -31.28
C HIS A 75 5.03 12.53 -31.32
N PRO A 76 4.26 12.51 -32.41
CA PRO A 76 3.06 13.38 -32.53
C PRO A 76 2.09 13.20 -31.36
N GLY A 77 1.66 14.30 -30.79
CA GLY A 77 0.73 14.34 -29.64
C GLY A 77 1.39 14.21 -28.28
N VAL A 78 2.68 13.91 -28.18
CA VAL A 78 3.42 13.98 -26.91
C VAL A 78 3.66 15.44 -26.53
N VAL A 79 3.22 15.80 -25.32
CA VAL A 79 3.33 17.15 -24.76
C VAL A 79 4.57 17.29 -23.88
N ALA A 80 4.87 16.27 -23.08
CA ALA A 80 6.04 16.26 -22.22
C ALA A 80 6.50 14.83 -21.87
N VAL A 81 7.77 14.70 -21.55
CA VAL A 81 8.37 13.52 -20.92
C VAL A 81 8.94 13.94 -19.58
N MET A 82 8.34 13.45 -18.49
CA MET A 82 8.78 13.69 -17.13
C MET A 82 9.79 12.63 -16.69
N THR A 83 10.97 13.07 -16.30
CA THR A 83 12.12 12.26 -15.85
C THR A 83 12.66 12.82 -14.53
N PRO A 84 13.61 12.18 -13.85
CA PRO A 84 14.23 12.75 -12.65
C PRO A 84 14.85 14.15 -12.84
N GLU A 85 15.20 14.52 -14.07
CA GLU A 85 15.82 15.81 -14.40
C GLU A 85 14.82 16.98 -14.32
N ASN A 86 13.55 16.74 -14.71
CA ASN A 86 12.53 17.79 -14.81
C ASN A 86 11.28 17.53 -13.94
N ALA A 87 11.24 16.45 -13.21
CA ALA A 87 10.15 16.15 -12.30
C ALA A 87 10.04 17.20 -11.19
N PRO A 88 8.83 17.65 -10.83
CA PRO A 88 8.63 18.48 -9.66
C PRO A 88 9.26 17.84 -8.42
N LYS A 89 9.98 18.64 -7.63
CA LYS A 89 10.59 18.14 -6.40
C LYS A 89 9.52 17.90 -5.36
N LEU A 90 9.54 16.70 -4.77
CA LEU A 90 8.71 16.37 -3.62
C LEU A 90 9.38 16.93 -2.36
N ALA A 91 8.58 17.51 -1.49
CA ALA A 91 9.06 17.92 -0.20
C ALA A 91 9.54 16.70 0.59
N LYS A 92 10.74 16.81 1.16
CA LYS A 92 11.16 15.87 2.20
C LYS A 92 10.40 16.31 3.44
N ASP A 93 9.52 15.48 3.93
CA ASP A 93 8.92 15.71 5.23
C ASP A 93 10.02 15.56 6.29
N PRO A 94 10.52 16.66 6.89
CA PRO A 94 11.57 16.59 7.89
C PRO A 94 11.08 15.92 9.19
N ASP A 95 9.76 15.87 9.38
CA ASP A 95 9.10 15.24 10.51
C ASP A 95 8.46 13.88 10.15
N ALA A 96 8.66 13.38 8.93
CA ALA A 96 8.37 11.99 8.59
C ALA A 96 9.30 11.09 9.42
N LYS A 97 9.11 11.16 10.72
CA LYS A 97 9.63 10.17 11.65
C LYS A 97 9.07 8.83 11.21
N ASP A 98 9.98 7.89 11.12
CA ASP A 98 9.76 6.48 10.93
C ASP A 98 8.43 6.03 11.58
N GLY A 99 7.34 6.19 10.86
CA GLY A 99 6.00 5.82 11.28
C GLY A 99 5.44 4.76 10.34
N PRO A 100 4.53 3.93 10.80
CA PRO A 100 4.08 2.71 10.10
C PRO A 100 3.39 2.96 8.75
N PHE A 101 3.26 4.19 8.32
CA PHE A 101 2.69 4.56 7.01
C PHE A 101 3.50 5.66 6.31
N THR A 102 4.76 5.87 6.70
CA THR A 102 5.68 6.78 6.02
C THR A 102 6.32 6.09 4.83
N PHE A 103 5.52 5.81 3.80
CA PHE A 103 6.05 5.28 2.55
C PHE A 103 6.95 6.33 1.89
N ARG A 104 8.23 6.00 1.70
CA ARG A 104 9.18 6.85 0.99
C ARG A 104 8.89 6.83 -0.50
N LEU A 105 8.13 7.80 -0.95
CA LEU A 105 7.82 7.97 -2.36
C LEU A 105 8.89 8.86 -3.04
N ASP A 106 10.09 8.33 -3.26
CA ASP A 106 11.16 8.98 -4.03
C ASP A 106 10.90 8.96 -5.54
N LEU A 107 9.66 9.19 -5.95
CA LEU A 107 9.22 9.07 -7.33
C LEU A 107 9.91 10.09 -8.24
N LEU A 108 10.72 9.61 -9.17
CA LEU A 108 11.50 10.44 -10.09
C LEU A 108 12.35 11.51 -9.38
N GLN A 109 12.87 11.22 -8.18
CA GLN A 109 13.75 12.13 -7.45
C GLN A 109 15.22 11.76 -7.56
N ASN A 110 15.53 10.57 -8.06
CA ASN A 110 16.87 10.04 -8.29
C ASN A 110 16.85 8.95 -9.39
N ASP A 111 18.01 8.36 -9.67
CA ASP A 111 18.23 7.32 -10.68
C ASP A 111 18.11 5.88 -10.13
N GLN A 112 17.83 5.70 -8.84
CA GLN A 112 17.81 4.38 -8.21
C GLN A 112 16.58 3.57 -8.61
N VAL A 113 16.81 2.30 -8.93
CA VAL A 113 15.78 1.28 -9.09
C VAL A 113 15.83 0.36 -7.88
N ARG A 114 14.73 0.33 -7.12
CA ARG A 114 14.60 -0.40 -5.87
C ARG A 114 13.67 -1.61 -5.95
N TYR A 115 12.84 -1.68 -6.99
CA TYR A 115 11.93 -2.80 -7.25
C TYR A 115 11.57 -2.89 -8.73
N ALA A 116 11.16 -4.07 -9.18
CA ALA A 116 10.67 -4.27 -10.54
C ALA A 116 9.38 -3.47 -10.80
N ASN A 117 9.20 -2.99 -12.03
CA ASN A 117 8.10 -2.09 -12.42
C ASN A 117 8.11 -0.71 -11.70
N GLN A 118 9.22 -0.32 -11.07
CA GLN A 118 9.33 1.05 -10.54
C GLN A 118 9.18 2.06 -11.68
N PRO A 119 8.30 3.08 -11.55
CA PRO A 119 8.24 4.16 -12.55
C PRO A 119 9.56 4.93 -12.62
N ILE A 120 10.12 5.04 -13.82
CA ILE A 120 11.39 5.73 -14.11
C ILE A 120 11.21 6.93 -15.03
N ALA A 121 10.06 7.02 -15.73
CA ALA A 121 9.61 8.20 -16.47
C ALA A 121 8.10 8.15 -16.65
N VAL A 122 7.53 9.31 -17.02
CA VAL A 122 6.12 9.45 -17.38
C VAL A 122 6.04 10.23 -18.69
N VAL A 123 5.35 9.67 -19.69
CA VAL A 123 5.05 10.37 -20.95
C VAL A 123 3.65 10.94 -20.86
N ILE A 124 3.50 12.20 -21.19
CA ILE A 124 2.26 12.98 -21.12
C ILE A 124 1.90 13.41 -22.53
N ALA A 125 0.69 13.10 -23.00
CA ALA A 125 0.26 13.33 -24.37
C ALA A 125 -1.21 13.73 -24.47
N GLU A 126 -1.63 14.21 -25.63
CA GLU A 126 -3.02 14.57 -25.91
C GLU A 126 -3.97 13.36 -25.92
N THR A 127 -3.45 12.16 -26.26
CA THR A 127 -4.22 10.91 -26.27
C THR A 127 -3.49 9.81 -25.49
N LEU A 128 -4.24 8.78 -25.07
CA LEU A 128 -3.66 7.64 -24.38
C LEU A 128 -2.73 6.84 -25.30
N GLU A 129 -3.08 6.75 -26.58
CA GLU A 129 -2.29 6.05 -27.61
C GLU A 129 -0.93 6.71 -27.77
N ALA A 130 -0.91 8.04 -27.95
CA ALA A 130 0.34 8.80 -28.07
C ALA A 130 1.19 8.71 -26.79
N ALA A 131 0.57 8.77 -25.59
CA ALA A 131 1.29 8.59 -24.33
C ALA A 131 1.91 7.18 -24.22
N THR A 132 1.15 6.13 -24.60
CA THR A 132 1.58 4.74 -24.55
C THR A 132 2.70 4.47 -25.54
N GLU A 133 2.58 4.95 -26.76
CA GLU A 133 3.64 4.78 -27.78
C GLU A 133 4.88 5.58 -27.41
N GLY A 134 4.71 6.83 -26.95
CA GLY A 134 5.84 7.61 -26.42
C GLY A 134 6.57 6.90 -25.28
N ALA A 135 5.85 6.23 -24.37
CA ALA A 135 6.47 5.46 -23.29
C ALA A 135 7.24 4.22 -23.80
N ARG A 136 6.82 3.62 -24.92
CA ARG A 136 7.54 2.50 -25.57
C ARG A 136 8.82 2.94 -26.28
N LEU A 137 8.83 4.18 -26.79
CA LEU A 137 9.99 4.76 -27.45
C LEU A 137 11.10 5.14 -26.50
N LEU A 138 10.84 5.17 -25.21
CA LEU A 138 11.87 5.40 -24.20
C LEU A 138 12.81 4.19 -24.11
N ALA A 139 14.12 4.44 -24.23
CA ALA A 139 15.16 3.41 -24.21
C ALA A 139 16.05 3.55 -22.97
N PRO A 140 15.63 3.01 -21.80
CA PRO A 140 16.44 3.06 -20.59
C PRO A 140 17.59 2.06 -20.65
N THR A 141 18.76 2.48 -20.16
CA THR A 141 19.92 1.63 -19.86
C THR A 141 20.12 1.55 -18.35
N TYR A 142 20.70 0.44 -17.88
CA TYR A 142 20.78 0.15 -16.45
C TYR A 142 22.16 -0.37 -16.04
N ALA A 143 22.59 -0.01 -14.83
CA ALA A 143 23.56 -0.76 -14.05
C ALA A 143 22.78 -1.66 -13.07
N ALA A 144 22.58 -2.91 -13.43
CA ALA A 144 21.80 -3.85 -12.62
C ALA A 144 22.61 -4.39 -11.44
N GLU A 145 21.94 -4.60 -10.31
CA GLU A 145 22.46 -5.24 -9.12
C GLU A 145 21.64 -6.48 -8.77
N THR A 146 22.25 -7.42 -8.02
CA THR A 146 21.53 -8.60 -7.52
C THR A 146 20.51 -8.22 -6.46
N PRO A 147 19.21 -8.50 -6.67
CA PRO A 147 18.19 -8.24 -5.67
C PRO A 147 18.21 -9.31 -4.57
N ARG A 148 17.75 -8.95 -3.37
CA ARG A 148 17.47 -9.90 -2.29
C ARG A 148 15.98 -10.18 -2.27
N ILE A 149 15.59 -11.44 -2.41
CA ILE A 149 14.19 -11.85 -2.59
C ILE A 149 13.89 -13.05 -1.69
N GLY A 150 12.70 -13.06 -1.08
CA GLY A 150 12.21 -14.18 -0.28
C GLY A 150 12.54 -14.09 1.21
N LEU A 151 11.94 -14.98 2.00
CA LEU A 151 12.02 -14.98 3.46
C LEU A 151 13.42 -15.33 4.02
N ASP A 152 14.29 -15.89 3.20
CA ASP A 152 15.63 -16.34 3.64
C ASP A 152 16.75 -15.44 3.09
N ALA A 153 16.41 -14.31 2.50
CA ALA A 153 17.35 -13.46 1.76
C ALA A 153 18.15 -12.48 2.61
N GLY A 154 17.90 -12.38 3.92
CA GLY A 154 18.53 -11.39 4.80
C GLY A 154 18.69 -11.84 6.23
N ALA A 155 19.35 -11.00 7.04
CA ALA A 155 19.44 -11.22 8.47
C ALA A 155 18.08 -10.98 9.14
N VAL A 156 17.67 -11.89 10.01
CA VAL A 156 16.46 -11.78 10.82
C VAL A 156 16.72 -10.84 12.00
N PHE A 157 15.79 -9.97 12.28
CA PHE A 157 15.84 -9.08 13.45
C PHE A 157 14.44 -8.87 14.04
N THR A 158 14.38 -8.41 15.28
CA THR A 158 13.14 -7.98 15.92
C THR A 158 12.90 -6.52 15.56
N PRO A 159 11.78 -6.18 14.91
CA PRO A 159 11.48 -4.78 14.59
C PRO A 159 11.16 -3.98 15.86
N PRO A 160 11.35 -2.66 15.87
CA PRO A 160 11.04 -1.83 17.03
C PRO A 160 9.53 -1.78 17.33
N SER A 161 8.71 -1.94 16.30
CA SER A 161 7.24 -2.03 16.41
C SER A 161 6.66 -2.71 15.17
N VAL A 162 5.42 -3.17 15.27
CA VAL A 162 4.67 -3.76 14.14
C VAL A 162 3.36 -3.00 13.91
N GLY A 163 2.88 -2.98 12.67
CA GLY A 163 1.65 -2.28 12.28
C GLY A 163 1.68 -0.80 12.66
N VAL A 164 0.74 -0.35 13.46
CA VAL A 164 0.57 1.05 13.87
C VAL A 164 1.23 1.31 15.23
N GLY A 165 2.48 0.88 15.42
CA GLY A 165 3.23 1.10 16.66
C GLY A 165 2.95 0.09 17.77
N ALA A 166 2.42 -1.10 17.45
CA ALA A 166 2.26 -2.18 18.42
C ALA A 166 3.62 -2.84 18.74
N PRO A 167 3.81 -3.41 19.94
CA PRO A 167 5.03 -4.13 20.27
C PRO A 167 5.19 -5.37 19.38
N PRO A 168 6.45 -5.78 19.04
CA PRO A 168 6.72 -6.96 18.23
C PRO A 168 6.47 -8.26 18.97
N SER A 169 6.39 -8.22 20.29
CA SER A 169 6.08 -9.37 21.13
C SER A 169 5.03 -9.00 22.18
N GLU A 170 4.08 -9.89 22.36
CA GLU A 170 3.04 -9.81 23.39
C GLU A 170 2.90 -11.19 24.03
N GLY A 171 2.59 -11.25 25.32
CA GLY A 171 2.36 -12.51 26.00
C GLY A 171 1.74 -12.34 27.37
N ASP A 172 1.14 -13.41 27.86
CA ASP A 172 0.60 -13.56 29.19
C ASP A 172 0.77 -15.02 29.66
N GLY A 173 1.10 -15.22 30.93
CA GLY A 173 1.37 -16.53 31.49
C GLY A 173 2.71 -17.15 31.08
N ASP A 174 2.94 -18.42 31.45
CA ASP A 174 4.14 -19.21 31.13
C ASP A 174 3.78 -20.26 30.07
N VAL A 175 4.16 -19.97 28.84
CA VAL A 175 3.87 -20.83 27.68
C VAL A 175 4.59 -22.18 27.79
N GLU A 176 5.85 -22.21 28.26
CA GLU A 176 6.61 -23.47 28.39
C GLU A 176 6.00 -24.37 29.47
N ALA A 177 5.59 -23.80 30.61
CA ALA A 177 4.88 -24.55 31.63
C ALA A 177 3.50 -25.03 31.13
N GLY A 178 2.78 -24.20 30.37
CA GLY A 178 1.50 -24.57 29.78
C GLY A 178 1.62 -25.68 28.72
N LEU A 179 2.69 -25.69 27.92
CA LEU A 179 2.99 -26.77 26.97
C LEU A 179 3.42 -28.06 27.70
N ALA A 180 4.25 -27.95 28.74
CA ALA A 180 4.72 -29.11 29.52
C ALA A 180 3.58 -29.80 30.27
N SER A 181 2.56 -29.06 30.72
CA SER A 181 1.38 -29.61 31.42
C SER A 181 0.26 -30.08 30.50
N ALA A 182 0.39 -29.84 29.16
CA ALA A 182 -0.63 -30.18 28.20
C ALA A 182 -0.87 -31.69 28.07
N SER A 183 -2.15 -32.10 28.03
CA SER A 183 -2.53 -33.47 27.73
C SER A 183 -2.27 -33.84 26.26
N LYS A 184 -2.35 -32.86 25.37
CA LYS A 184 -2.01 -32.95 23.95
C LYS A 184 -1.33 -31.69 23.50
N SER A 185 -0.29 -31.84 22.69
CA SER A 185 0.39 -30.72 22.05
C SER A 185 0.63 -30.96 20.59
N ILE A 186 0.71 -29.87 19.83
CA ILE A 186 1.05 -29.88 18.41
C ILE A 186 1.97 -28.69 18.11
N ALA A 187 2.93 -28.92 17.23
CA ALA A 187 3.73 -27.86 16.64
C ALA A 187 3.63 -27.96 15.12
N ALA A 188 3.41 -26.83 14.46
CA ALA A 188 3.30 -26.77 13.00
C ALA A 188 3.83 -25.44 12.47
N THR A 189 4.40 -25.50 11.26
CA THR A 189 4.85 -24.29 10.54
C THR A 189 4.01 -24.13 9.29
N TYR A 190 3.54 -22.91 9.08
CA TYR A 190 2.73 -22.51 7.94
C TYR A 190 3.43 -21.38 7.19
N GLU A 191 3.34 -21.40 5.87
CA GLU A 191 3.88 -20.35 5.02
C GLU A 191 2.77 -19.73 4.17
N THR A 192 2.80 -18.40 4.03
CA THR A 192 1.97 -17.68 3.09
C THR A 192 2.86 -16.99 2.06
N PRO A 193 2.54 -17.07 0.77
CA PRO A 193 3.30 -16.34 -0.24
C PRO A 193 3.02 -14.83 -0.16
N ALA A 194 3.85 -14.04 -0.84
CA ALA A 194 3.54 -12.64 -1.09
C ALA A 194 2.21 -12.50 -1.84
N GLN A 195 1.38 -11.53 -1.45
CA GLN A 195 0.05 -11.33 -2.01
C GLN A 195 -0.14 -9.91 -2.49
N TYR A 196 -0.49 -9.76 -3.77
CA TYR A 196 -0.91 -8.49 -4.33
C TYR A 196 -2.41 -8.28 -4.14
N HIS A 197 -2.79 -7.03 -3.84
CA HIS A 197 -4.19 -6.65 -3.59
C HIS A 197 -5.08 -6.83 -4.83
N ASN A 198 -4.51 -6.60 -6.01
CA ASN A 198 -5.12 -6.84 -7.32
C ASN A 198 -6.58 -6.36 -7.46
N ALA A 199 -6.87 -5.18 -6.94
CA ALA A 199 -8.19 -4.56 -7.04
C ALA A 199 -8.64 -4.43 -8.50
N MET A 200 -9.93 -4.67 -8.78
CA MET A 200 -10.49 -4.58 -10.14
C MET A 200 -10.31 -3.17 -10.72
N GLU A 201 -10.57 -2.14 -9.93
CA GLU A 201 -10.25 -0.76 -10.29
C GLU A 201 -8.77 -0.49 -10.07
N PRO A 202 -8.00 -0.06 -11.08
CA PRO A 202 -6.61 0.35 -10.94
C PRO A 202 -6.45 1.56 -10.00
N HIS A 203 -5.21 1.84 -9.58
CA HIS A 203 -4.85 3.05 -8.84
C HIS A 203 -4.77 4.24 -9.80
N ALA A 204 -5.92 4.60 -10.35
CA ALA A 204 -6.05 5.70 -11.29
C ALA A 204 -6.00 7.06 -10.56
N ALA A 205 -5.66 8.10 -11.31
CA ALA A 205 -5.79 9.48 -10.86
C ALA A 205 -6.09 10.42 -12.03
N VAL A 206 -6.90 11.44 -11.76
CA VAL A 206 -7.03 12.63 -12.61
C VAL A 206 -6.70 13.82 -11.74
N ALA A 207 -5.57 14.47 -12.00
CA ALA A 207 -5.04 15.56 -11.19
C ALA A 207 -5.09 16.89 -11.93
N ARG A 208 -5.43 17.98 -11.22
CA ARG A 208 -5.39 19.35 -11.72
C ARG A 208 -4.89 20.29 -10.63
N TRP A 209 -3.98 21.17 -11.00
CA TRP A 209 -3.55 22.27 -10.16
C TRP A 209 -4.16 23.61 -10.60
N ASP A 210 -4.51 24.42 -9.61
CA ASP A 210 -4.88 25.82 -9.78
C ASP A 210 -4.10 26.62 -8.73
N GLY A 211 -2.98 27.22 -9.14
CA GLY A 211 -1.97 27.73 -8.21
C GLY A 211 -1.44 26.63 -7.31
N ASN A 212 -1.64 26.78 -5.99
CA ASN A 212 -1.26 25.77 -5.00
C ASN A 212 -2.38 24.77 -4.65
N ARG A 213 -3.56 24.96 -5.23
CA ARG A 213 -4.71 24.09 -4.96
C ARG A 213 -4.71 22.88 -5.88
N LEU A 214 -4.70 21.69 -5.32
CA LEU A 214 -4.81 20.41 -6.03
C LEU A 214 -6.24 19.89 -5.96
N THR A 215 -6.85 19.63 -7.13
CA THR A 215 -8.05 18.79 -7.24
C THR A 215 -7.64 17.44 -7.81
N LEU A 216 -8.01 16.37 -7.12
CA LEU A 216 -7.59 15.01 -7.43
C LEU A 216 -8.78 14.05 -7.37
N LEU A 217 -9.14 13.46 -8.50
CA LEU A 217 -10.07 12.34 -8.55
C LEU A 217 -9.22 11.05 -8.47
N MET A 218 -9.38 10.30 -7.39
CA MET A 218 -8.68 9.03 -7.20
C MET A 218 -9.47 8.08 -6.30
N PRO A 219 -9.40 6.75 -6.52
CA PRO A 219 -9.95 5.81 -5.56
C PRO A 219 -9.09 5.80 -4.29
N THR A 220 -9.72 5.96 -3.12
CA THR A 220 -9.04 5.87 -1.83
C THR A 220 -9.93 5.27 -0.74
N GLN A 221 -9.32 4.54 0.19
CA GLN A 221 -9.96 4.01 1.40
C GLN A 221 -9.90 5.00 2.57
N ALA A 222 -9.05 6.06 2.48
CA ALA A 222 -8.80 6.99 3.57
C ALA A 222 -8.57 8.40 3.03
N LEU A 223 -9.65 9.18 2.86
CA LEU A 223 -9.61 10.54 2.30
C LEU A 223 -8.70 11.47 3.10
N ALA A 224 -8.93 11.61 4.40
CA ALA A 224 -8.18 12.53 5.25
C ALA A 224 -6.68 12.19 5.30
N MET A 225 -6.33 10.90 5.42
CA MET A 225 -4.93 10.46 5.41
C MET A 225 -4.27 10.75 4.06
N SER A 226 -4.98 10.51 2.96
CA SER A 226 -4.49 10.83 1.61
C SER A 226 -4.27 12.32 1.41
N GLN A 227 -5.17 13.15 1.92
CA GLN A 227 -5.08 14.61 1.89
C GLN A 227 -3.83 15.09 2.64
N THR A 228 -3.65 14.68 3.88
CA THR A 228 -2.47 15.03 4.70
C THR A 228 -1.18 14.58 4.04
N ARG A 229 -1.15 13.36 3.50
CA ARG A 229 0.04 12.81 2.84
C ARG A 229 0.42 13.57 1.58
N LEU A 230 -0.54 13.91 0.73
CA LEU A 230 -0.30 14.70 -0.49
C LEU A 230 0.15 16.13 -0.13
N ALA A 231 -0.45 16.74 0.89
CA ALA A 231 -0.07 18.05 1.37
C ALA A 231 1.41 18.07 1.79
N GLY A 232 1.85 17.09 2.59
CA GLY A 232 3.25 16.95 2.98
C GLY A 232 4.18 16.73 1.79
N LEU A 233 3.81 15.86 0.83
CA LEU A 233 4.62 15.59 -0.37
C LEU A 233 4.80 16.81 -1.28
N PHE A 234 3.79 17.66 -1.39
CA PHE A 234 3.83 18.84 -2.26
C PHE A 234 4.16 20.15 -1.54
N GLY A 235 4.32 20.13 -0.21
CA GLY A 235 4.63 21.31 0.60
C GLY A 235 3.52 22.35 0.59
N VAL A 236 2.25 21.92 0.60
CA VAL A 236 1.06 22.79 0.62
C VAL A 236 0.20 22.49 1.85
N SER A 237 -0.78 23.36 2.13
CA SER A 237 -1.74 23.11 3.20
C SER A 237 -2.64 21.90 2.86
N PRO A 238 -3.03 21.06 3.83
CA PRO A 238 -4.08 20.07 3.63
C PRO A 238 -5.39 20.69 3.08
N ASP A 239 -5.72 21.92 3.43
CA ASP A 239 -6.91 22.62 2.96
C ASP A 239 -6.85 22.97 1.45
N ASP A 240 -5.64 22.96 0.87
CA ASP A 240 -5.44 23.15 -0.57
C ASP A 240 -5.55 21.83 -1.37
N ILE A 241 -5.76 20.71 -0.70
CA ILE A 241 -5.92 19.39 -1.35
C ILE A 241 -7.40 18.97 -1.33
N HIS A 242 -8.04 18.98 -2.47
CA HIS A 242 -9.39 18.47 -2.65
C HIS A 242 -9.37 17.10 -3.33
N ILE A 243 -9.87 16.06 -2.65
CA ILE A 243 -9.91 14.69 -3.17
C ILE A 243 -11.37 14.26 -3.38
N GLU A 244 -11.66 13.78 -4.57
CA GLU A 244 -12.94 13.16 -4.94
C GLU A 244 -12.74 11.66 -5.17
N SER A 245 -13.51 10.84 -4.44
CA SER A 245 -13.52 9.37 -4.56
C SER A 245 -14.98 8.87 -4.59
N PRO A 246 -15.67 9.06 -5.72
CA PRO A 246 -17.10 8.78 -5.80
C PRO A 246 -17.43 7.31 -5.61
N TYR A 247 -16.56 6.43 -6.09
CA TYR A 247 -16.68 4.98 -5.95
C TYR A 247 -15.31 4.37 -5.69
N LEU A 248 -15.30 3.20 -5.06
CA LEU A 248 -14.10 2.41 -4.81
C LEU A 248 -14.31 0.99 -5.36
N GLY A 249 -13.56 0.64 -6.40
CA GLY A 249 -13.60 -0.66 -7.07
C GLY A 249 -12.64 -1.68 -6.49
N GLY A 250 -12.62 -1.80 -5.15
CA GLY A 250 -11.69 -2.62 -4.38
C GLY A 250 -10.44 -1.84 -3.96
N GLY A 251 -9.91 -2.17 -2.79
CA GLY A 251 -8.70 -1.55 -2.26
C GLY A 251 -7.85 -2.55 -1.48
N PHE A 252 -8.47 -3.31 -0.56
CA PHE A 252 -7.84 -4.39 0.22
C PHE A 252 -6.58 -3.95 0.99
N GLY A 253 -6.51 -2.65 1.33
CA GLY A 253 -5.37 -2.01 1.98
C GLY A 253 -4.48 -1.18 1.04
N SER A 254 -4.39 -1.49 -0.25
CA SER A 254 -3.48 -0.79 -1.18
C SER A 254 -3.89 0.64 -1.53
N LYS A 255 -5.12 1.04 -1.22
CA LYS A 255 -5.63 2.39 -1.45
C LYS A 255 -5.83 3.17 -0.15
N GLY A 256 -5.17 2.75 0.94
CA GLY A 256 -5.17 3.45 2.23
C GLY A 256 -4.38 4.75 2.21
N VAL A 257 -3.36 4.82 1.37
CA VAL A 257 -2.54 6.00 1.12
C VAL A 257 -2.37 6.19 -0.39
N PRO A 258 -1.98 7.39 -0.87
CA PRO A 258 -1.69 7.61 -2.29
C PRO A 258 -0.55 6.72 -2.76
N ALA A 259 -0.78 5.96 -3.83
CA ALA A 259 0.24 5.14 -4.48
C ALA A 259 1.06 5.96 -5.48
N GLY A 260 2.20 5.40 -5.92
CA GLY A 260 3.11 6.05 -6.85
C GLY A 260 2.44 6.66 -8.09
N PRO A 261 1.61 5.93 -8.86
CA PRO A 261 0.92 6.50 -10.03
C PRO A 261 0.02 7.69 -9.72
N GLN A 262 -0.63 7.70 -8.56
CA GLN A 262 -1.49 8.83 -8.15
C GLN A 262 -0.66 10.10 -7.88
N VAL A 263 0.47 9.96 -7.20
CA VAL A 263 1.41 11.07 -6.97
C VAL A 263 2.04 11.52 -8.29
N LEU A 264 2.42 10.59 -9.17
CA LEU A 264 2.96 10.91 -10.50
C LEU A 264 1.96 11.68 -11.39
N ALA A 265 0.66 11.38 -11.29
CA ALA A 265 -0.37 12.18 -11.97
C ALA A 265 -0.39 13.63 -11.47
N CYS A 266 -0.27 13.83 -10.15
CA CYS A 266 -0.17 15.17 -9.56
C CYS A 266 1.10 15.91 -10.01
N MET A 267 2.25 15.23 -10.05
CA MET A 267 3.51 15.79 -10.54
C MET A 267 3.42 16.15 -12.02
N ALA A 268 2.85 15.26 -12.84
CA ALA A 268 2.66 15.48 -14.26
C ALA A 268 1.74 16.70 -14.53
N ALA A 269 0.63 16.79 -13.82
CA ALA A 269 -0.27 17.93 -13.94
C ALA A 269 0.40 19.27 -13.52
N LYS A 270 1.25 19.23 -12.49
CA LYS A 270 2.03 20.41 -12.07
C LYS A 270 3.07 20.82 -13.12
N LEU A 271 3.72 19.83 -13.75
CA LEU A 271 4.73 20.07 -14.80
C LEU A 271 4.13 20.73 -16.04
N VAL A 272 2.95 20.26 -16.49
CA VAL A 272 2.37 20.73 -17.77
C VAL A 272 1.33 21.83 -17.61
N GLY A 273 0.91 22.17 -16.38
CA GLY A 273 -0.11 23.19 -16.10
C GLY A 273 -1.50 22.86 -16.65
N ARG A 274 -1.79 21.59 -16.93
CA ARG A 274 -3.07 21.08 -17.45
C ARG A 274 -3.53 19.88 -16.63
N PRO A 275 -4.84 19.54 -16.63
CA PRO A 275 -5.30 18.30 -16.02
C PRO A 275 -4.62 17.09 -16.66
N VAL A 276 -4.19 16.11 -15.85
CA VAL A 276 -3.56 14.87 -16.32
C VAL A 276 -4.25 13.66 -15.71
N LYS A 277 -4.65 12.72 -16.58
CA LYS A 277 -5.13 11.39 -16.23
C LYS A 277 -4.01 10.39 -16.36
N LEU A 278 -3.77 9.61 -15.30
CA LEU A 278 -2.87 8.47 -15.30
C LEU A 278 -3.60 7.23 -14.79
N VAL A 279 -3.61 6.17 -15.58
CA VAL A 279 -4.15 4.87 -15.20
C VAL A 279 -3.07 3.82 -15.47
N PRO A 280 -2.50 3.19 -14.44
CA PRO A 280 -1.53 2.11 -14.65
C PRO A 280 -2.21 0.92 -15.32
N THR A 281 -1.48 0.23 -16.18
CA THR A 281 -1.93 -1.07 -16.73
C THR A 281 -2.00 -2.12 -15.62
N ARG A 282 -2.67 -3.24 -15.87
CA ARG A 282 -2.76 -4.33 -14.89
C ARG A 282 -1.37 -4.83 -14.47
N THR A 283 -0.46 -5.01 -15.40
CA THR A 283 0.92 -5.43 -15.13
C THR A 283 1.70 -4.41 -14.32
N GLN A 284 1.47 -3.10 -14.54
CA GLN A 284 2.11 -2.02 -13.78
C GLN A 284 1.55 -1.87 -12.36
N MET A 285 0.49 -2.58 -12.00
CA MET A 285 0.02 -2.63 -10.62
C MET A 285 0.86 -3.54 -9.71
N TYR A 286 1.69 -4.40 -10.29
CA TYR A 286 2.60 -5.28 -9.55
C TYR A 286 3.95 -4.59 -9.37
N GLY A 287 4.19 -4.01 -8.20
CA GLY A 287 5.38 -3.25 -7.82
C GLY A 287 5.00 -1.93 -7.15
N PRO A 288 4.57 -0.90 -7.88
CA PRO A 288 4.33 0.44 -7.33
C PRO A 288 3.22 0.54 -6.28
N MET A 289 2.36 -0.47 -6.16
CA MET A 289 1.22 -0.49 -5.23
C MET A 289 1.51 -1.24 -3.93
N GLY A 290 2.73 -1.73 -3.76
CA GLY A 290 3.08 -2.60 -2.66
C GLY A 290 2.37 -3.97 -2.71
N HIS A 291 2.66 -4.80 -1.73
CA HIS A 291 2.06 -6.12 -1.55
C HIS A 291 2.10 -6.50 -0.07
N ARG A 292 1.37 -7.51 0.33
CA ARG A 292 1.55 -8.17 1.63
C ARG A 292 2.78 -9.05 1.56
N GLY A 293 3.70 -8.87 2.50
CA GLY A 293 4.91 -9.67 2.59
C GLY A 293 4.60 -11.17 2.80
N PRO A 294 5.45 -12.06 2.33
CA PRO A 294 5.34 -13.47 2.67
C PRO A 294 5.56 -13.66 4.17
N THR A 295 4.96 -14.70 4.74
CA THR A 295 5.14 -15.04 6.15
C THR A 295 5.52 -16.50 6.32
N ARG A 296 6.32 -16.80 7.37
CA ARG A 296 6.54 -18.14 7.94
C ARG A 296 6.11 -18.07 9.39
N GLN A 297 5.13 -18.88 9.76
CA GLN A 297 4.49 -18.84 11.07
C GLN A 297 4.63 -20.20 11.73
N THR A 298 5.30 -20.27 12.87
CA THR A 298 5.43 -21.47 13.67
C THR A 298 4.53 -21.34 14.89
N LEU A 299 3.60 -22.27 15.03
CA LEU A 299 2.69 -22.33 16.16
C LEU A 299 2.97 -23.57 16.99
N ARG A 300 2.97 -23.42 18.33
CA ARG A 300 2.92 -24.52 19.30
C ARG A 300 1.66 -24.36 20.13
N LEU A 301 0.87 -25.40 20.22
CA LEU A 301 -0.40 -25.42 20.94
C LEU A 301 -0.41 -26.54 21.96
N GLY A 302 -0.87 -26.26 23.17
CA GLY A 302 -1.13 -27.24 24.20
C GLY A 302 -2.59 -27.20 24.64
N THR A 303 -3.20 -28.36 24.94
CA THR A 303 -4.55 -28.44 25.48
C THR A 303 -4.61 -29.36 26.69
N ASP A 304 -5.55 -29.11 27.60
CA ASP A 304 -5.94 -30.07 28.62
C ASP A 304 -6.73 -31.25 28.04
N ALA A 305 -7.14 -32.19 28.90
CA ALA A 305 -7.92 -33.35 28.48
C ALA A 305 -9.30 -33.02 27.93
N ALA A 306 -9.87 -31.86 28.26
CA ALA A 306 -11.15 -31.36 27.76
C ALA A 306 -11.00 -30.57 26.44
N GLY A 307 -9.77 -30.40 25.95
CA GLY A 307 -9.49 -29.67 24.72
C GLY A 307 -9.39 -28.15 24.88
N LYS A 308 -9.37 -27.63 26.12
CA LYS A 308 -9.15 -26.23 26.39
C LYS A 308 -7.66 -25.88 26.26
N LEU A 309 -7.34 -24.75 25.62
CA LEU A 309 -5.94 -24.31 25.45
C LEU A 309 -5.27 -24.04 26.80
N THR A 310 -4.16 -24.71 27.05
CA THR A 310 -3.23 -24.46 28.18
C THR A 310 -2.10 -23.52 27.75
N ALA A 311 -1.67 -23.62 26.47
CA ALA A 311 -0.67 -22.74 25.91
C ALA A 311 -0.93 -22.50 24.41
N LEU A 312 -0.57 -21.29 23.96
CA LEU A 312 -0.47 -20.91 22.56
C LEU A 312 0.79 -20.07 22.37
N ASP A 313 1.71 -20.56 21.57
CA ASP A 313 2.94 -19.88 21.20
C ASP A 313 2.98 -19.68 19.68
N HIS A 314 3.19 -18.44 19.23
CA HIS A 314 3.12 -18.06 17.83
C HIS A 314 4.32 -17.20 17.43
N HIS A 315 5.26 -17.80 16.73
CA HIS A 315 6.42 -17.14 16.16
C HIS A 315 6.18 -16.82 14.69
N ILE A 316 6.37 -15.57 14.30
CA ILE A 316 6.13 -15.06 12.95
C ILE A 316 7.41 -14.49 12.38
N LEU A 317 7.80 -14.95 11.19
CA LEU A 317 8.81 -14.33 10.36
C LEU A 317 8.12 -13.70 9.15
N THR A 318 8.34 -12.40 8.92
CA THR A 318 7.82 -11.67 7.76
C THR A 318 8.95 -11.05 6.97
N ALA A 319 8.68 -10.70 5.71
CA ALA A 319 9.57 -9.87 4.92
C ALA A 319 9.07 -8.42 4.93
N SER A 320 10.00 -7.47 5.05
CA SER A 320 9.73 -6.05 4.88
C SER A 320 10.64 -5.44 3.83
N SER A 321 10.38 -4.20 3.44
CA SER A 321 11.19 -3.46 2.48
C SER A 321 12.52 -3.01 3.08
N SER A 322 13.58 -2.99 2.27
CA SER A 322 14.88 -2.44 2.65
C SER A 322 14.93 -0.90 2.65
N PHE A 323 13.85 -0.22 2.26
CA PHE A 323 13.78 1.23 2.16
C PHE A 323 12.49 1.84 2.72
N ASP A 324 11.63 1.01 3.32
CA ASP A 324 10.35 1.43 3.90
C ASP A 324 10.06 0.60 5.15
N ASP A 325 9.62 1.25 6.23
CA ASP A 325 9.56 0.67 7.58
C ASP A 325 8.15 0.19 7.96
N PHE A 326 7.47 -0.55 7.06
CA PHE A 326 6.22 -1.21 7.42
C PHE A 326 6.46 -2.67 7.81
N PHE A 327 6.18 -3.02 9.06
CA PHE A 327 6.28 -4.38 9.60
C PHE A 327 4.89 -4.95 9.88
N GLU A 328 4.57 -6.10 9.29
CA GLU A 328 3.25 -6.72 9.41
C GLU A 328 2.92 -7.12 10.86
N PRO A 329 1.72 -6.74 11.39
CA PRO A 329 1.31 -7.09 12.75
C PRO A 329 0.63 -8.47 12.80
N ALA A 330 1.21 -9.49 12.16
CA ALA A 330 0.56 -10.79 11.94
C ALA A 330 0.22 -11.53 13.25
N GLY A 331 1.02 -11.36 14.31
CA GLY A 331 0.80 -11.98 15.62
C GLY A 331 -0.34 -11.35 16.42
N ARG A 332 -0.69 -10.09 16.17
CA ARG A 332 -1.64 -9.34 16.99
C ARG A 332 -3.05 -9.94 17.00
N ALA A 333 -3.47 -10.57 15.92
CA ALA A 333 -4.76 -11.24 15.87
C ALA A 333 -4.83 -12.44 16.81
N THR A 334 -3.73 -13.15 16.98
CA THR A 334 -3.66 -14.35 17.82
C THR A 334 -3.95 -14.05 19.28
N SER A 335 -3.36 -12.98 19.83
CA SER A 335 -3.56 -12.57 21.24
C SER A 335 -4.99 -12.12 21.54
N THR A 336 -5.78 -11.78 20.51
CA THR A 336 -7.16 -11.28 20.68
C THR A 336 -8.23 -12.32 20.30
N LEU A 337 -7.90 -13.30 19.46
CA LEU A 337 -8.86 -14.26 18.94
C LEU A 337 -8.99 -15.53 19.77
N TYR A 338 -7.95 -15.90 20.51
CA TYR A 338 -7.92 -17.15 21.26
C TYR A 338 -7.77 -16.89 22.75
N ALA A 339 -8.61 -17.55 23.56
CA ALA A 339 -8.46 -17.62 25.00
C ALA A 339 -7.57 -18.82 25.36
N SER A 340 -6.42 -18.58 25.98
CA SER A 340 -5.48 -19.57 26.50
C SER A 340 -5.04 -19.22 27.90
N GLN A 341 -4.61 -20.20 28.68
CA GLN A 341 -4.04 -19.95 30.02
C GLN A 341 -2.67 -19.25 29.93
N ALA A 342 -1.92 -19.57 28.89
CA ALA A 342 -0.69 -18.87 28.55
C ALA A 342 -0.65 -18.63 27.03
N ILE A 343 -0.19 -17.43 26.63
CA ILE A 343 -0.10 -17.02 25.23
C ILE A 343 1.18 -16.22 25.03
N ALA A 344 1.90 -16.48 23.95
CA ALA A 344 2.99 -15.66 23.49
C ALA A 344 2.93 -15.48 21.97
N THR A 345 3.18 -14.27 21.50
CA THR A 345 3.36 -13.95 20.10
C THR A 345 4.64 -13.18 19.90
N VAL A 346 5.45 -13.55 18.91
CA VAL A 346 6.70 -12.87 18.60
C VAL A 346 6.79 -12.69 17.10
N SER A 347 7.00 -11.43 16.69
CA SER A 347 7.19 -11.05 15.30
C SER A 347 8.64 -10.75 15.02
N TYR A 348 9.22 -11.48 14.07
CA TYR A 348 10.53 -11.24 13.50
C TYR A 348 10.37 -10.75 12.05
N THR A 349 11.35 -10.03 11.57
CA THR A 349 11.38 -9.59 10.17
C THR A 349 12.78 -9.65 9.60
N HIS A 350 12.88 -9.60 8.29
CA HIS A 350 14.11 -9.32 7.57
C HIS A 350 13.83 -8.40 6.39
N LEU A 351 14.87 -7.68 5.95
CA LEU A 351 14.75 -6.70 4.87
C LEU A 351 14.96 -7.37 3.52
N THR A 352 13.94 -7.28 2.67
CA THR A 352 14.01 -7.68 1.26
C THR A 352 13.67 -6.51 0.35
N LEU A 353 13.94 -6.65 -0.92
CA LEU A 353 13.32 -5.79 -1.91
C LEU A 353 11.89 -6.26 -2.16
N PRO A 354 10.91 -5.34 -2.29
CA PRO A 354 9.60 -5.69 -2.76
C PRO A 354 9.73 -6.05 -4.25
N THR A 355 9.92 -7.32 -4.53
CA THR A 355 9.99 -7.82 -5.91
C THR A 355 8.73 -8.55 -6.25
N THR A 356 8.25 -8.34 -7.47
CA THR A 356 7.35 -9.29 -8.13
C THR A 356 8.13 -10.60 -8.32
N PRO A 357 7.71 -11.72 -7.72
CA PRO A 357 8.13 -12.98 -8.27
C PRO A 357 7.39 -13.13 -9.60
N TYR A 358 8.17 -13.11 -10.64
CA TYR A 358 7.85 -13.60 -11.98
C TYR A 358 6.72 -13.07 -12.84
N VAL A 359 7.19 -12.73 -13.91
CA VAL A 359 6.73 -13.38 -15.16
C VAL A 359 7.73 -14.42 -15.58
#